data_7e9928f4f8d7b5d07dffa9e43600ada4
#
_entry.id   7e9928f4f8d7b5d07dffa9e43600ada4
#
_cell.length_a   1.000
_cell.length_b   1.000
_cell.length_c   1.000
_cell.angle_alpha   90.00
_cell.angle_beta   90.00
_cell.angle_gamma   90.00
#
_symmetry.space_group_name_H-M   'P 1'
#
loop_
_entity.id
_entity.type
_entity.pdbx_description
1 polymer ?
#
loop_
_entity_poly.entity_id
_entity_poly.type
_entity_poly.pdbx_seq_one_letter_code
_entity_poly.pdbx_strand_id
1 'polypeptide(L)'
;MQRRRILRILLVLAVLVLLAGLALRYVLEPQRATRFLLDRVGTALNLEITASGSAEYRLRGTPTLVLRDVIAREPGAHAPLLRADRIFLSLPWSTVRARGAVLAATRIELDAPVLDLAALQHWLATRPPSTPTRMPSLSEGIRIRDGVLQADGWRAEGLQADLPSFAPGVPSPLNLRGVYRDPPVEFELSGQFGWYAGTWRLAPARVSMRGRGDPATDPVPPIEAQGELAFGELLQLRLAGDIANWPAAWPALPEPLGSSRSPMSFQLRYDGALDLRDIAQLQLQRDATSFDGRFRLHEVLAWIDAGGANPLPPIDGSLRTPRLDIAGAELHGIEIEMDSGRDD
;
A
#
# COMPACT_ATOMS: atom_id res chain seq x y z
N MET A 1 45.69 -60.81 2.67
CA MET A 1 45.20 -59.94 1.56
C MET A 1 43.91 -59.18 1.93
N GLN A 2 43.00 -59.68 2.72
CA GLN A 2 41.71 -59.09 3.07
C GLN A 2 41.80 -57.76 3.84
N ARG A 3 42.71 -57.59 4.78
CA ARG A 3 42.89 -56.33 5.55
C ARG A 3 43.19 -55.10 4.68
N ARG A 4 44.01 -55.26 3.63
CA ARG A 4 44.36 -54.17 2.72
C ARG A 4 43.17 -53.75 1.83
N ARG A 5 42.25 -54.66 1.47
CA ARG A 5 41.03 -54.37 0.72
C ARG A 5 40.03 -53.57 1.58
N ILE A 6 39.84 -53.98 2.84
CA ILE A 6 38.96 -53.29 3.83
C ILE A 6 39.47 -51.85 4.08
N LEU A 7 40.80 -51.70 4.23
CA LEU A 7 41.38 -50.34 4.45
C LEU A 7 41.20 -49.43 3.26
N ARG A 8 41.27 -49.95 2.01
CA ARG A 8 40.99 -49.14 0.78
C ARG A 8 39.54 -48.78 0.65
N ILE A 9 38.59 -49.65 1.04
CA ILE A 9 37.17 -49.38 1.01
C ILE A 9 36.82 -48.30 2.04
N LEU A 10 37.36 -48.37 3.25
CA LEU A 10 37.17 -47.37 4.32
C LEU A 10 37.78 -46.02 3.91
N LEU A 11 38.93 -46.01 3.23
CA LEU A 11 39.54 -44.77 2.75
C LEU A 11 38.69 -44.11 1.64
N VAL A 12 38.17 -44.90 0.70
CA VAL A 12 37.27 -44.39 -0.36
C VAL A 12 35.96 -43.87 0.25
N LEU A 13 35.39 -44.56 1.21
CA LEU A 13 34.18 -44.11 1.91
C LEU A 13 34.45 -42.81 2.69
N ALA A 14 35.57 -42.69 3.38
CA ALA A 14 35.95 -41.47 4.08
C ALA A 14 36.17 -40.29 3.12
N VAL A 15 36.82 -40.53 1.98
CA VAL A 15 36.95 -39.49 0.91
C VAL A 15 35.62 -39.10 0.33
N LEU A 16 34.69 -40.04 0.07
CA LEU A 16 33.34 -39.75 -0.41
C LEU A 16 32.55 -38.95 0.62
N VAL A 17 32.60 -39.28 1.90
CA VAL A 17 31.96 -38.53 2.99
C VAL A 17 32.56 -37.13 3.11
N LEU A 18 33.88 -36.99 2.98
CA LEU A 18 34.56 -35.70 2.99
C LEU A 18 34.17 -34.84 1.78
N LEU A 19 34.16 -35.44 0.60
CA LEU A 19 33.71 -34.76 -0.63
C LEU A 19 32.23 -34.37 -0.57
N ALA A 20 31.37 -35.25 -0.03
CA ALA A 20 29.98 -34.95 0.20
C ALA A 20 29.82 -33.83 1.24
N GLY A 21 30.61 -33.83 2.30
CA GLY A 21 30.64 -32.75 3.31
C GLY A 21 31.16 -31.42 2.73
N LEU A 22 32.17 -31.44 1.91
CA LEU A 22 32.72 -30.28 1.21
C LEU A 22 31.71 -29.75 0.15
N ALA A 23 31.09 -30.64 -0.62
CA ALA A 23 30.04 -30.28 -1.58
C ALA A 23 28.82 -29.69 -0.87
N LEU A 24 28.41 -30.27 0.26
CA LEU A 24 27.34 -29.77 1.08
C LEU A 24 27.68 -28.38 1.65
N ARG A 25 28.91 -28.21 2.16
CA ARG A 25 29.41 -26.91 2.64
C ARG A 25 29.49 -25.87 1.53
N TYR A 26 29.89 -26.28 0.32
CA TYR A 26 29.98 -25.43 -0.87
C TYR A 26 28.59 -25.00 -1.38
N VAL A 27 27.61 -25.91 -1.36
CA VAL A 27 26.21 -25.63 -1.74
C VAL A 27 25.48 -24.84 -0.65
N LEU A 28 25.88 -25.02 0.61
CA LEU A 28 25.34 -24.30 1.77
C LEU A 28 26.06 -22.97 2.02
N GLU A 29 26.93 -22.52 1.11
CA GLU A 29 27.47 -21.16 1.20
C GLU A 29 26.31 -20.14 1.12
N PRO A 30 26.07 -19.31 2.17
CA PRO A 30 24.88 -18.47 2.27
C PRO A 30 24.60 -17.64 1.03
N GLN A 31 25.64 -17.11 0.43
CA GLN A 31 25.54 -16.22 -0.73
C GLN A 31 25.07 -16.93 -2.01
N ARG A 32 25.41 -18.20 -2.21
CA ARG A 32 25.00 -18.95 -3.42
C ARG A 32 23.56 -19.44 -3.32
N ALA A 33 23.18 -19.96 -2.16
CA ALA A 33 21.80 -20.38 -1.89
C ALA A 33 20.85 -19.19 -2.00
N THR A 34 21.28 -18.02 -1.51
CA THR A 34 20.52 -16.78 -1.61
C THR A 34 20.34 -16.33 -3.06
N ARG A 35 21.41 -16.28 -3.85
CA ARG A 35 21.31 -15.92 -5.29
C ARG A 35 20.36 -16.85 -6.03
N PHE A 36 20.50 -18.15 -5.84
CA PHE A 36 19.61 -19.12 -6.49
C PHE A 36 18.14 -18.91 -6.09
N LEU A 37 17.85 -18.62 -4.81
CA LEU A 37 16.50 -18.30 -4.34
C LEU A 37 15.99 -17.00 -4.94
N LEU A 38 16.81 -15.95 -4.95
CA LEU A 38 16.45 -14.64 -5.51
C LEU A 38 16.18 -14.75 -7.02
N ASP A 39 17.03 -15.47 -7.78
CA ASP A 39 16.82 -15.73 -9.20
C ASP A 39 15.52 -16.51 -9.45
N ARG A 40 15.22 -17.49 -8.60
CA ARG A 40 13.99 -18.28 -8.74
C ARG A 40 12.74 -17.46 -8.44
N VAL A 41 12.76 -16.66 -7.37
CA VAL A 41 11.67 -15.75 -7.03
C VAL A 41 11.56 -14.64 -8.07
N GLY A 42 12.67 -14.08 -8.49
CA GLY A 42 12.73 -13.07 -9.55
C GLY A 42 12.11 -13.57 -10.85
N THR A 43 12.50 -14.75 -11.30
CA THR A 43 11.90 -15.37 -12.49
C THR A 43 10.40 -15.61 -12.34
N ALA A 44 9.96 -16.08 -11.17
CA ALA A 44 8.53 -16.32 -10.90
C ALA A 44 7.70 -15.04 -10.87
N LEU A 45 8.30 -13.93 -10.46
CA LEU A 45 7.66 -12.61 -10.37
C LEU A 45 7.95 -11.73 -11.60
N ASN A 46 8.78 -12.16 -12.53
CA ASN A 46 9.33 -11.35 -13.62
C ASN A 46 10.01 -10.07 -13.09
N LEU A 47 10.84 -10.24 -12.05
CA LEU A 47 11.59 -9.15 -11.42
C LEU A 47 13.08 -9.53 -11.32
N GLU A 48 13.95 -8.56 -11.46
CA GLU A 48 15.37 -8.64 -11.09
C GLU A 48 15.47 -8.28 -9.60
N ILE A 49 15.77 -9.28 -8.76
CA ILE A 49 15.91 -9.10 -7.32
C ILE A 49 17.38 -9.24 -6.95
N THR A 50 17.94 -8.20 -6.35
CA THR A 50 19.32 -8.18 -5.87
C THR A 50 19.35 -7.86 -4.37
N ALA A 51 20.31 -8.45 -3.67
CA ALA A 51 20.62 -8.15 -2.29
C ALA A 51 22.12 -7.93 -2.19
N SER A 52 22.55 -6.70 -1.90
CA SER A 52 23.97 -6.33 -1.82
C SER A 52 24.56 -6.52 -0.42
N GLY A 53 23.71 -6.55 0.60
CA GLY A 53 24.10 -6.79 1.97
C GLY A 53 24.28 -8.27 2.32
N SER A 54 24.58 -8.53 3.59
CA SER A 54 24.73 -9.89 4.11
C SER A 54 23.40 -10.65 4.06
N ALA A 55 23.45 -11.88 3.59
CA ALA A 55 22.35 -12.82 3.72
C ALA A 55 22.61 -13.77 4.88
N GLU A 56 21.67 -13.83 5.80
CA GLU A 56 21.72 -14.73 6.96
C GLU A 56 20.59 -15.74 6.85
N TYR A 57 20.90 -17.02 7.02
CA TYR A 57 19.83 -17.99 7.12
C TYR A 57 20.05 -18.94 8.32
N ARG A 58 18.96 -19.37 8.89
CA ARG A 58 18.93 -20.31 10.00
C ARG A 58 18.03 -21.48 9.61
N LEU A 59 18.58 -22.69 9.75
CA LEU A 59 17.84 -23.92 9.48
C LEU A 59 17.42 -24.65 10.77
N ARG A 60 17.84 -24.22 11.96
CA ARG A 60 17.39 -24.79 13.23
C ARG A 60 16.02 -24.21 13.62
N GLY A 61 15.06 -25.06 13.93
CA GLY A 61 13.69 -24.64 14.20
C GLY A 61 12.94 -24.33 12.90
N THR A 62 12.20 -23.23 12.87
CA THR A 62 11.58 -22.72 11.64
C THR A 62 12.65 -22.07 10.76
N PRO A 63 12.84 -22.51 9.50
CA PRO A 63 13.79 -21.90 8.60
C PRO A 63 13.54 -20.41 8.42
N THR A 64 14.57 -19.61 8.57
CA THR A 64 14.51 -18.17 8.38
C THR A 64 15.59 -17.69 7.43
N LEU A 65 15.27 -16.69 6.62
CA LEU A 65 16.15 -15.98 5.72
C LEU A 65 16.06 -14.48 6.01
N VAL A 66 17.19 -13.85 6.21
CA VAL A 66 17.32 -12.40 6.32
C VAL A 66 18.13 -11.89 5.16
N LEU A 67 17.58 -10.98 4.41
CA LEU A 67 18.24 -10.29 3.31
C LEU A 67 18.39 -8.81 3.67
N ARG A 68 19.53 -8.23 3.30
CA ARG A 68 19.81 -6.81 3.53
C ARG A 68 20.06 -6.11 2.21
N ASP A 69 19.68 -4.81 2.17
CA ASP A 69 19.85 -3.94 1.00
C ASP A 69 19.25 -4.58 -0.26
N VAL A 70 17.97 -4.92 -0.16
CA VAL A 70 17.23 -5.60 -1.23
C VAL A 70 16.67 -4.58 -2.19
N ILE A 71 16.85 -4.85 -3.48
CA ILE A 71 16.29 -4.05 -4.58
C ILE A 71 15.57 -5.02 -5.52
N ALA A 72 14.31 -4.73 -5.82
CA ALA A 72 13.53 -5.41 -6.84
C ALA A 72 13.13 -4.42 -7.94
N ARG A 73 13.37 -4.77 -9.19
CA ARG A 73 13.03 -3.97 -10.37
C ARG A 73 12.51 -4.85 -11.50
N GLU A 74 11.77 -4.29 -12.43
CA GLU A 74 11.47 -4.98 -13.68
C GLU A 74 12.73 -5.11 -14.54
N PRO A 75 12.87 -6.19 -15.31
CA PRO A 75 13.98 -6.34 -16.25
C PRO A 75 14.06 -5.14 -17.21
N GLY A 76 15.22 -4.47 -17.23
CA GLY A 76 15.46 -3.29 -18.06
C GLY A 76 14.90 -1.97 -17.52
N ALA A 77 14.19 -1.96 -16.40
CA ALA A 77 13.71 -0.72 -15.78
C ALA A 77 14.84 0.04 -15.06
N HIS A 78 14.84 1.37 -15.20
CA HIS A 78 15.81 2.23 -14.52
C HIS A 78 15.46 2.43 -13.04
N ALA A 79 14.18 2.59 -12.72
CA ALA A 79 13.70 2.76 -11.35
C ALA A 79 13.35 1.41 -10.70
N PRO A 80 13.68 1.20 -9.44
CA PRO A 80 13.25 0.03 -8.70
C PRO A 80 11.78 0.14 -8.28
N LEU A 81 11.07 -0.97 -8.37
CA LEU A 81 9.72 -1.11 -7.82
C LEU A 81 9.72 -1.14 -6.29
N LEU A 82 10.70 -1.84 -5.70
CA LEU A 82 10.84 -1.97 -4.25
C LEU A 82 12.32 -1.88 -3.86
N ARG A 83 12.59 -1.13 -2.79
CA ARG A 83 13.84 -1.20 -2.03
C ARG A 83 13.50 -1.52 -0.59
N ALA A 84 14.35 -2.24 0.12
CA ALA A 84 14.18 -2.49 1.55
C ALA A 84 15.55 -2.68 2.19
N ASP A 85 15.75 -2.06 3.35
CA ASP A 85 16.98 -2.23 4.13
C ASP A 85 17.11 -3.66 4.64
N ARG A 86 15.97 -4.24 5.04
CA ARG A 86 15.91 -5.62 5.50
C ARG A 86 14.60 -6.29 5.10
N ILE A 87 14.72 -7.51 4.60
CA ILE A 87 13.60 -8.44 4.43
C ILE A 87 13.88 -9.68 5.27
N PHE A 88 12.99 -9.94 6.23
CA PHE A 88 12.97 -11.18 7.00
C PHE A 88 11.87 -12.09 6.43
N LEU A 89 12.26 -13.31 6.13
CA LEU A 89 11.35 -14.34 5.63
C LEU A 89 11.47 -15.59 6.49
N SER A 90 10.36 -16.06 7.03
CA SER A 90 10.26 -17.35 7.71
C SER A 90 9.45 -18.32 6.87
N LEU A 91 9.98 -19.53 6.67
CA LEU A 91 9.40 -20.54 5.81
C LEU A 91 9.09 -21.81 6.60
N PRO A 92 7.95 -22.45 6.41
CA PRO A 92 7.71 -23.77 7.00
C PRO A 92 8.58 -24.84 6.32
N TRP A 93 8.95 -25.87 7.06
CA TRP A 93 9.74 -26.99 6.53
C TRP A 93 9.08 -27.68 5.33
N SER A 94 7.76 -27.67 5.24
CA SER A 94 7.01 -28.17 4.08
C SER A 94 7.38 -27.47 2.80
N THR A 95 7.50 -26.15 2.80
CA THR A 95 7.92 -25.35 1.64
C THR A 95 9.35 -25.64 1.22
N VAL A 96 10.26 -25.77 2.23
CA VAL A 96 11.68 -26.10 1.96
C VAL A 96 11.80 -27.48 1.33
N ARG A 97 11.09 -28.50 1.86
CA ARG A 97 11.09 -29.86 1.32
C ARG A 97 10.45 -29.95 -0.06
N ALA A 98 9.39 -29.20 -0.29
CA ALA A 98 8.69 -29.16 -1.58
C ALA A 98 9.49 -28.40 -2.68
N ARG A 99 10.71 -27.91 -2.39
CA ARG A 99 11.57 -27.17 -3.32
C ARG A 99 10.84 -26.04 -4.05
N GLY A 100 9.94 -25.35 -3.35
CA GLY A 100 9.15 -24.24 -3.91
C GLY A 100 7.91 -24.65 -4.70
N ALA A 101 7.55 -25.94 -4.77
CA ALA A 101 6.29 -26.38 -5.36
C ALA A 101 5.05 -25.96 -4.52
N VAL A 102 5.25 -25.72 -3.23
CA VAL A 102 4.24 -25.17 -2.32
C VAL A 102 4.76 -23.83 -1.84
N LEU A 103 4.13 -22.75 -2.25
CA LEU A 103 4.45 -21.40 -1.79
C LEU A 103 3.68 -21.11 -0.50
N ALA A 104 4.24 -21.50 0.62
CA ALA A 104 3.77 -21.09 1.94
C ALA A 104 4.92 -20.38 2.66
N ALA A 105 4.65 -19.29 3.33
CA ALA A 105 5.57 -18.66 4.24
C ALA A 105 4.94 -18.56 5.62
N THR A 106 5.75 -18.56 6.66
CA THR A 106 5.25 -18.38 8.02
C THR A 106 5.07 -16.90 8.29
N ARG A 107 6.09 -16.08 7.97
CA ARG A 107 6.13 -14.65 8.30
C ARG A 107 7.00 -13.87 7.32
N ILE A 108 6.59 -12.65 7.03
CA ILE A 108 7.37 -11.67 6.26
C ILE A 108 7.48 -10.39 7.09
N GLU A 109 8.71 -9.88 7.25
CA GLU A 109 8.94 -8.55 7.81
C GLU A 109 9.76 -7.72 6.81
N LEU A 110 9.38 -6.45 6.67
CA LEU A 110 10.09 -5.48 5.84
C LEU A 110 10.46 -4.28 6.74
N ASP A 111 11.73 -3.95 6.78
CA ASP A 111 12.22 -2.76 7.47
C ASP A 111 12.63 -1.73 6.41
N ALA A 112 12.15 -0.51 6.58
CA ALA A 112 12.33 0.62 5.68
C ALA A 112 12.07 0.31 4.18
N PRO A 113 10.97 -0.39 3.83
CA PRO A 113 10.66 -0.61 2.43
C PRO A 113 10.25 0.71 1.77
N VAL A 114 10.77 0.96 0.57
CA VAL A 114 10.35 2.04 -0.33
C VAL A 114 9.68 1.41 -1.53
N LEU A 115 8.39 1.63 -1.69
CA LEU A 115 7.57 1.11 -2.79
C LEU A 115 7.20 2.26 -3.73
N ASP A 116 7.49 2.09 -5.00
CA ASP A 116 7.08 3.01 -6.06
C ASP A 116 5.78 2.52 -6.69
N LEU A 117 4.71 3.32 -6.56
CA LEU A 117 3.38 2.93 -7.04
C LEU A 117 3.27 2.94 -8.57
N ALA A 118 3.96 3.86 -9.25
CA ALA A 118 3.95 3.91 -10.71
C ALA A 118 4.63 2.66 -11.28
N ALA A 119 5.78 2.29 -10.71
CA ALA A 119 6.48 1.06 -11.08
C ALA A 119 5.66 -0.20 -10.73
N LEU A 120 4.98 -0.21 -9.58
CA LEU A 120 4.09 -1.30 -9.18
C LEU A 120 2.92 -1.45 -10.15
N GLN A 121 2.27 -0.36 -10.51
CA GLN A 121 1.14 -0.36 -11.44
C GLN A 121 1.57 -0.83 -12.83
N HIS A 122 2.71 -0.34 -13.32
CA HIS A 122 3.28 -0.80 -14.58
C HIS A 122 3.55 -2.30 -14.56
N TRP A 123 4.19 -2.80 -13.51
CA TRP A 123 4.45 -4.22 -13.33
C TRP A 123 3.18 -5.07 -13.25
N LEU A 124 2.13 -4.59 -12.58
CA LEU A 124 0.84 -5.28 -12.52
C LEU A 124 0.17 -5.34 -13.90
N ALA A 125 0.24 -4.26 -14.70
CA ALA A 125 -0.35 -4.16 -16.03
C ALA A 125 0.41 -4.99 -17.08
N THR A 126 1.72 -5.11 -16.95
CA THR A 126 2.57 -5.86 -17.90
C THR A 126 2.64 -7.37 -17.62
N ARG A 127 2.09 -7.80 -16.49
CA ARG A 127 2.06 -9.22 -16.15
C ARG A 127 1.20 -9.98 -17.14
N PRO A 128 1.74 -11.06 -17.74
CA PRO A 128 0.90 -11.96 -18.54
C PRO A 128 -0.24 -12.47 -17.64
N PRO A 129 -1.47 -12.62 -18.17
CA PRO A 129 -2.58 -13.20 -17.42
C PRO A 129 -2.15 -14.59 -16.97
N SER A 130 -1.67 -14.68 -15.75
CA SER A 130 -1.10 -15.90 -15.21
C SER A 130 -2.22 -16.89 -14.94
N THR A 131 -1.99 -18.14 -15.30
CA THR A 131 -2.63 -19.31 -14.68
C THR A 131 -2.86 -19.01 -13.20
N PRO A 132 -4.01 -19.37 -12.58
CA PRO A 132 -4.38 -18.91 -11.26
C PRO A 132 -3.20 -19.03 -10.29
N THR A 133 -2.57 -17.91 -10.02
CA THR A 133 -1.40 -17.84 -9.15
C THR A 133 -1.88 -18.29 -7.78
N ARG A 134 -1.43 -19.45 -7.32
CA ARG A 134 -1.66 -19.89 -5.96
C ARG A 134 -0.99 -18.87 -5.04
N MET A 135 -1.80 -17.93 -4.52
CA MET A 135 -1.31 -16.98 -3.54
C MET A 135 -0.76 -17.74 -2.33
N PRO A 136 0.45 -17.39 -1.85
CA PRO A 136 1.01 -18.02 -0.67
C PRO A 136 0.16 -17.68 0.55
N SER A 137 0.01 -18.65 1.45
CA SER A 137 -0.53 -18.37 2.78
C SER A 137 0.58 -17.98 3.75
N LEU A 138 0.25 -17.10 4.70
CA LEU A 138 1.14 -16.60 5.74
C LEU A 138 0.48 -16.85 7.10
N SER A 139 1.02 -17.78 7.88
CA SER A 139 0.43 -18.14 9.17
C SER A 139 0.69 -17.12 10.28
N GLU A 140 1.78 -16.35 10.19
CA GLU A 140 2.14 -15.26 11.10
C GLU A 140 2.22 -13.90 10.38
N GLY A 141 1.72 -13.85 9.15
CA GLY A 141 1.41 -12.64 8.41
C GLY A 141 2.58 -11.80 7.91
N ILE A 142 2.29 -10.49 7.78
CA ILE A 142 3.22 -9.48 7.24
C ILE A 142 3.34 -8.35 8.26
N ARG A 143 4.57 -7.87 8.46
CA ARG A 143 4.86 -6.66 9.23
C ARG A 143 5.77 -5.72 8.45
N ILE A 144 5.39 -4.45 8.40
CA ILE A 144 6.16 -3.37 7.78
C ILE A 144 6.52 -2.36 8.88
N ARG A 145 7.77 -1.89 8.86
CA ARG A 145 8.29 -0.82 9.74
C ARG A 145 8.99 0.23 8.91
N ASP A 146 8.71 1.49 9.22
CA ASP A 146 9.32 2.66 8.58
C ASP A 146 9.26 2.66 7.06
N GLY A 147 8.16 2.12 6.52
CA GLY A 147 7.93 2.06 5.08
C GLY A 147 7.71 3.43 4.45
N VAL A 148 7.99 3.51 3.17
CA VAL A 148 7.71 4.67 2.31
C VAL A 148 6.92 4.20 1.11
N LEU A 149 5.85 4.89 0.82
CA LEU A 149 5.06 4.75 -0.39
C LEU A 149 5.18 6.02 -1.20
N GLN A 150 5.57 5.93 -2.45
CA GLN A 150 5.76 7.09 -3.31
C GLN A 150 5.07 6.92 -4.66
N ALA A 151 4.55 8.03 -5.17
CA ALA A 151 4.04 8.18 -6.52
C ALA A 151 4.41 9.56 -7.04
N ASP A 152 4.13 9.85 -8.32
CA ASP A 152 4.33 11.18 -8.87
C ASP A 152 3.50 12.22 -8.10
N GLY A 153 4.16 13.15 -7.47
CA GLY A 153 3.53 14.27 -6.75
C GLY A 153 3.10 14.00 -5.32
N TRP A 154 3.27 12.78 -4.77
CA TRP A 154 2.96 12.53 -3.36
C TRP A 154 3.82 11.44 -2.72
N ARG A 155 3.94 11.51 -1.40
CA ARG A 155 4.74 10.58 -0.60
C ARG A 155 4.14 10.36 0.78
N ALA A 156 4.04 9.11 1.19
CA ALA A 156 3.70 8.72 2.56
C ALA A 156 4.89 8.02 3.20
N GLU A 157 5.21 8.40 4.43
CA GLU A 157 6.40 7.93 5.16
C GLU A 157 6.04 7.38 6.52
N GLY A 158 7.03 6.73 7.17
CA GLY A 158 6.87 6.15 8.49
C GLY A 158 5.77 5.09 8.53
N LEU A 159 5.53 4.42 7.40
CA LEU A 159 4.47 3.42 7.29
C LEU A 159 4.75 2.25 8.22
N GLN A 160 3.76 1.94 9.02
CA GLN A 160 3.73 0.76 9.86
C GLN A 160 2.50 -0.06 9.50
N ALA A 161 2.70 -1.30 9.09
CA ALA A 161 1.62 -2.22 8.78
C ALA A 161 1.76 -3.52 9.55
N ASP A 162 0.64 -4.02 10.05
CA ASP A 162 0.52 -5.33 10.69
C ASP A 162 -0.68 -6.07 10.13
N LEU A 163 -0.40 -7.22 9.54
CA LEU A 163 -1.37 -8.19 9.03
C LEU A 163 -1.02 -9.54 9.67
N PRO A 164 -1.67 -9.97 10.76
CA PRO A 164 -1.22 -11.10 11.57
C PRO A 164 -1.33 -12.47 10.87
N SER A 165 -2.10 -12.57 9.82
CA SER A 165 -2.18 -13.78 8.98
C SER A 165 -2.66 -13.43 7.58
N PHE A 166 -2.41 -14.31 6.62
CA PHE A 166 -2.97 -14.19 5.28
C PHE A 166 -3.25 -15.57 4.69
N ALA A 167 -4.46 -15.76 4.21
CA ALA A 167 -4.83 -16.90 3.37
C ALA A 167 -5.89 -16.45 2.34
N PRO A 168 -5.79 -16.92 1.09
CA PRO A 168 -6.78 -16.60 0.07
C PRO A 168 -8.21 -16.95 0.51
N GLY A 169 -9.14 -16.02 0.35
CA GLY A 169 -10.54 -16.18 0.74
C GLY A 169 -10.80 -16.06 2.25
N VAL A 170 -9.78 -15.81 3.07
CA VAL A 170 -9.93 -15.65 4.53
C VAL A 170 -9.59 -14.21 4.90
N PRO A 171 -10.53 -13.48 5.52
CA PRO A 171 -10.24 -12.13 5.98
C PRO A 171 -9.32 -12.14 7.20
N SER A 172 -8.42 -11.16 7.29
CA SER A 172 -7.52 -10.95 8.42
C SER A 172 -7.50 -9.48 8.80
N PRO A 173 -7.41 -9.13 10.09
CA PRO A 173 -7.35 -7.75 10.49
C PRO A 173 -6.06 -7.09 9.97
N LEU A 174 -6.20 -5.97 9.27
CA LEU A 174 -5.11 -5.11 8.84
C LEU A 174 -5.11 -3.83 9.66
N ASN A 175 -3.94 -3.42 10.14
CA ASN A 175 -3.69 -2.09 10.66
C ASN A 175 -2.53 -1.48 9.88
N LEU A 176 -2.75 -0.30 9.31
CA LEU A 176 -1.77 0.50 8.59
C LEU A 176 -1.82 1.92 9.11
N ARG A 177 -0.68 2.50 9.45
CA ARG A 177 -0.56 3.91 9.82
C ARG A 177 0.66 4.52 9.17
N GLY A 178 0.62 5.83 8.97
CA GLY A 178 1.71 6.57 8.36
C GLY A 178 1.46 8.06 8.36
N VAL A 179 2.34 8.77 7.69
CA VAL A 179 2.27 10.22 7.53
C VAL A 179 2.38 10.55 6.05
N TYR A 180 1.39 11.19 5.50
CA TYR A 180 1.49 11.90 4.23
C TYR A 180 2.29 13.18 4.46
N ARG A 181 3.17 13.57 3.53
CA ARG A 181 4.19 14.56 3.86
C ARG A 181 3.79 16.01 3.57
N ASP A 182 3.11 16.28 2.49
CA ASP A 182 2.85 17.64 2.02
C ASP A 182 1.37 17.88 1.69
N PRO A 183 0.58 18.46 2.61
CA PRO A 183 0.86 18.84 4.00
C PRO A 183 1.00 17.62 4.92
N PRO A 184 1.67 17.74 6.08
CA PRO A 184 1.90 16.60 6.96
C PRO A 184 0.60 16.13 7.63
N VAL A 185 0.07 15.01 7.17
CA VAL A 185 -1.19 14.38 7.64
C VAL A 185 -0.90 12.99 8.18
N GLU A 186 -1.21 12.76 9.44
CA GLU A 186 -1.25 11.40 9.99
C GLU A 186 -2.49 10.68 9.50
N PHE A 187 -2.33 9.45 9.07
CA PHE A 187 -3.45 8.59 8.71
C PHE A 187 -3.33 7.21 9.34
N GLU A 188 -4.48 6.65 9.65
CA GLU A 188 -4.64 5.26 10.08
C GLU A 188 -5.72 4.61 9.24
N LEU A 189 -5.42 3.42 8.73
CA LEU A 189 -6.33 2.57 7.98
C LEU A 189 -6.40 1.22 8.65
N SER A 190 -7.60 0.79 9.01
CA SER A 190 -7.84 -0.51 9.62
C SER A 190 -9.05 -1.20 9.01
N GLY A 191 -9.10 -2.54 9.12
CA GLY A 191 -10.24 -3.30 8.62
C GLY A 191 -9.94 -4.77 8.39
N GLN A 192 -10.87 -5.47 7.76
CA GLN A 192 -10.70 -6.88 7.38
C GLN A 192 -10.15 -6.95 5.95
N PHE A 193 -8.93 -7.40 5.85
CA PHE A 193 -8.20 -7.49 4.59
C PHE A 193 -8.21 -8.92 4.06
N GLY A 194 -8.42 -9.08 2.77
CA GLY A 194 -8.40 -10.39 2.14
C GLY A 194 -8.20 -10.31 0.63
N TRP A 195 -7.97 -11.47 0.01
CA TRP A 195 -7.85 -11.61 -1.43
C TRP A 195 -8.92 -12.56 -1.96
N TYR A 196 -9.74 -12.08 -2.90
CA TYR A 196 -10.88 -12.77 -3.44
C TYR A 196 -10.89 -12.67 -4.97
N ALA A 197 -10.78 -13.79 -5.65
CA ALA A 197 -10.90 -13.86 -7.11
C ALA A 197 -10.04 -12.86 -7.90
N GLY A 198 -8.80 -12.62 -7.46
CA GLY A 198 -7.87 -11.70 -8.13
C GLY A 198 -7.88 -10.27 -7.61
N THR A 199 -8.77 -9.95 -6.67
CA THR A 199 -8.91 -8.60 -6.10
C THR A 199 -8.57 -8.60 -4.62
N TRP A 200 -7.78 -7.64 -4.19
CA TRP A 200 -7.54 -7.32 -2.78
C TRP A 200 -8.69 -6.48 -2.27
N ARG A 201 -9.18 -6.78 -1.10
CA ARG A 201 -10.30 -6.08 -0.49
C ARG A 201 -10.05 -5.80 0.98
N LEU A 202 -10.36 -4.59 1.40
CA LEU A 202 -10.43 -4.18 2.80
C LEU A 202 -11.87 -3.74 3.09
N ALA A 203 -12.63 -4.58 3.78
CA ALA A 203 -14.02 -4.33 4.10
C ALA A 203 -14.47 -5.11 5.36
N PRO A 204 -15.07 -4.48 6.37
CA PRO A 204 -15.22 -3.04 6.48
C PRO A 204 -13.88 -2.35 6.69
N ALA A 205 -13.69 -1.19 6.06
CA ALA A 205 -12.55 -0.33 6.27
C ALA A 205 -12.89 0.83 7.19
N ARG A 206 -11.93 1.26 8.03
CA ARG A 206 -11.98 2.51 8.78
C ARG A 206 -10.75 3.32 8.43
N VAL A 207 -10.95 4.59 8.18
CA VAL A 207 -9.90 5.55 7.87
C VAL A 207 -10.01 6.69 8.86
N SER A 208 -8.93 7.03 9.52
CA SER A 208 -8.81 8.28 10.27
C SER A 208 -7.65 9.09 9.72
N MET A 209 -7.85 10.40 9.60
CA MET A 209 -6.85 11.34 9.12
C MET A 209 -6.87 12.59 9.99
N ARG A 210 -5.70 13.15 10.28
CA ARG A 210 -5.57 14.45 10.94
C ARG A 210 -4.28 15.14 10.54
N GLY A 211 -4.33 16.44 10.42
CA GLY A 211 -3.14 17.25 10.25
C GLY A 211 -2.22 17.17 11.47
N ARG A 212 -0.94 17.41 11.27
CA ARG A 212 0.09 17.46 12.33
C ARG A 212 0.42 18.87 12.77
N GLY A 213 -0.23 19.88 12.18
CA GLY A 213 -0.06 21.28 12.50
C GLY A 213 -0.85 21.71 13.75
N ASP A 214 -0.85 23.02 14.00
CA ASP A 214 -1.73 23.61 15.02
C ASP A 214 -3.20 23.48 14.55
N PRO A 215 -4.09 22.89 15.36
CA PRO A 215 -5.51 22.72 14.99
C PRO A 215 -6.21 24.00 14.55
N ALA A 216 -5.71 25.19 14.98
CA ALA A 216 -6.27 26.47 14.58
C ALA A 216 -5.87 26.92 13.17
N THR A 217 -4.76 26.40 12.64
CA THR A 217 -4.19 26.82 11.35
C THR A 217 -3.97 25.66 10.38
N ASP A 218 -4.20 24.43 10.85
CA ASP A 218 -4.03 23.23 10.01
C ASP A 218 -5.07 23.21 8.88
N PRO A 219 -4.66 23.10 7.62
CA PRO A 219 -5.57 23.03 6.50
C PRO A 219 -6.32 21.68 6.41
N VAL A 220 -5.90 20.66 7.17
CA VAL A 220 -6.51 19.33 7.13
C VAL A 220 -7.34 19.08 8.39
N PRO A 221 -8.68 19.03 8.27
CA PRO A 221 -9.53 18.73 9.41
C PRO A 221 -9.36 17.28 9.86
N PRO A 222 -9.65 16.95 11.12
CA PRO A 222 -9.82 15.57 11.52
C PRO A 222 -10.97 14.93 10.72
N ILE A 223 -10.67 13.84 10.04
CA ILE A 223 -11.61 13.08 9.22
C ILE A 223 -11.67 11.65 9.76
N GLU A 224 -12.87 11.17 10.00
CA GLU A 224 -13.15 9.77 10.26
C GLU A 224 -14.12 9.25 9.22
N ALA A 225 -13.75 8.17 8.58
CA ALA A 225 -14.54 7.55 7.52
C ALA A 225 -14.60 6.04 7.65
N GLN A 226 -15.66 5.47 7.12
CA GLN A 226 -15.88 4.04 7.04
C GLN A 226 -16.27 3.67 5.60
N GLY A 227 -15.97 2.43 5.21
CA GLY A 227 -16.36 1.99 3.88
C GLY A 227 -15.62 0.74 3.42
N GLU A 228 -15.22 0.75 2.17
CA GLU A 228 -14.50 -0.35 1.55
C GLU A 228 -13.45 0.18 0.56
N LEU A 229 -12.35 -0.55 0.49
CA LEU A 229 -11.33 -0.42 -0.54
C LEU A 229 -11.17 -1.76 -1.24
N ALA A 230 -11.10 -1.73 -2.56
CA ALA A 230 -10.73 -2.90 -3.33
C ALA A 230 -9.69 -2.47 -4.38
N PHE A 231 -8.67 -3.27 -4.58
CA PHE A 231 -7.66 -2.99 -5.59
C PHE A 231 -7.16 -4.26 -6.29
N GLY A 232 -6.90 -4.11 -7.55
CA GLY A 232 -6.36 -5.10 -8.45
C GLY A 232 -5.67 -4.35 -9.59
N GLU A 233 -6.22 -4.38 -10.77
CA GLU A 233 -5.81 -3.52 -11.88
C GLU A 233 -6.22 -2.06 -11.63
N LEU A 234 -7.37 -1.85 -11.00
CA LEU A 234 -7.91 -0.56 -10.60
C LEU A 234 -8.09 -0.50 -9.08
N LEU A 235 -8.09 0.71 -8.55
CA LEU A 235 -8.47 1.03 -7.18
C LEU A 235 -9.95 1.43 -7.14
N GLN A 236 -10.71 0.75 -6.32
CA GLN A 236 -12.08 1.11 -5.99
C GLN A 236 -12.16 1.56 -4.53
N LEU A 237 -12.61 2.77 -4.31
CA LEU A 237 -12.72 3.37 -2.99
C LEU A 237 -14.16 3.86 -2.79
N ARG A 238 -14.77 3.47 -1.70
CA ARG A 238 -16.07 3.97 -1.24
C ARG A 238 -15.96 4.26 0.23
N LEU A 239 -15.96 5.53 0.58
CA LEU A 239 -15.87 5.99 1.97
C LEU A 239 -17.04 6.92 2.29
N ALA A 240 -17.53 6.82 3.50
CA ALA A 240 -18.49 7.75 4.06
C ALA A 240 -18.02 8.15 5.46
N GLY A 241 -18.18 9.40 5.82
CA GLY A 241 -17.74 9.93 7.11
C GLY A 241 -18.24 11.33 7.37
N ASP A 242 -17.66 11.95 8.39
CA ASP A 242 -18.02 13.28 8.82
C ASP A 242 -16.80 14.17 9.02
N ILE A 243 -16.91 15.43 8.62
CA ILE A 243 -16.01 16.52 8.95
C ILE A 243 -16.65 17.27 10.11
N ALA A 244 -16.10 17.09 11.32
CA ALA A 244 -16.70 17.66 12.53
C ALA A 244 -16.65 19.19 12.51
N ASN A 245 -15.55 19.79 12.06
CA ASN A 245 -15.34 21.22 12.02
C ASN A 245 -14.76 21.66 10.67
N TRP A 246 -15.27 22.75 10.12
CA TRP A 246 -14.68 23.37 8.93
C TRP A 246 -13.36 24.04 9.31
N PRO A 247 -12.25 23.76 8.59
CA PRO A 247 -10.95 24.33 8.92
C PRO A 247 -10.95 25.86 8.81
N ALA A 248 -10.36 26.55 9.77
CA ALA A 248 -10.22 28.00 9.72
C ALA A 248 -9.30 28.48 8.58
N ALA A 249 -8.41 27.61 8.12
CA ALA A 249 -7.51 27.89 6.98
C ALA A 249 -8.24 27.81 5.63
N TRP A 250 -9.43 27.23 5.56
CA TRP A 250 -10.23 27.15 4.35
C TRP A 250 -11.08 28.43 4.17
N PRO A 251 -11.53 28.73 2.96
CA PRO A 251 -12.44 29.85 2.71
C PRO A 251 -13.68 29.73 3.61
N ALA A 252 -14.10 30.86 4.19
CA ALA A 252 -15.29 30.88 5.04
C ALA A 252 -16.51 30.43 4.24
N LEU A 253 -17.30 29.56 4.85
CA LEU A 253 -18.57 29.14 4.25
C LEU A 253 -19.59 30.28 4.37
N PRO A 254 -20.44 30.52 3.35
CA PRO A 254 -21.52 31.49 3.43
C PRO A 254 -22.58 31.04 4.42
N GLU A 255 -23.34 32.01 4.96
CA GLU A 255 -24.44 31.70 5.87
C GLU A 255 -25.61 31.02 5.15
N PRO A 256 -26.30 30.07 5.76
CA PRO A 256 -26.18 29.62 7.15
C PRO A 256 -25.14 28.51 7.39
N LEU A 257 -24.40 28.06 6.36
CA LEU A 257 -23.44 26.98 6.46
C LEU A 257 -22.28 27.31 7.41
N GLY A 258 -21.81 28.58 7.40
CA GLY A 258 -20.71 29.05 8.24
C GLY A 258 -21.03 29.03 9.73
N SER A 259 -22.25 29.37 10.12
CA SER A 259 -22.70 29.37 11.52
C SER A 259 -23.24 28.03 12.00
N SER A 260 -23.47 27.06 11.12
CA SER A 260 -23.95 25.73 11.49
C SER A 260 -22.92 24.99 12.37
N ARG A 261 -23.43 24.32 13.41
CA ARG A 261 -22.62 23.43 14.27
C ARG A 261 -22.80 21.96 13.92
N SER A 262 -23.63 21.64 12.95
CA SER A 262 -23.82 20.27 12.48
C SER A 262 -22.54 19.79 11.78
N PRO A 263 -22.12 18.54 11.97
CA PRO A 263 -21.03 17.97 11.19
C PRO A 263 -21.40 17.98 9.71
N MET A 264 -20.40 18.08 8.84
CA MET A 264 -20.58 17.95 7.41
C MET A 264 -20.32 16.49 7.03
N SER A 265 -21.37 15.75 6.69
CA SER A 265 -21.22 14.39 6.22
C SER A 265 -20.72 14.37 4.78
N PHE A 266 -19.90 13.38 4.45
CA PHE A 266 -19.39 13.18 3.10
C PHE A 266 -19.49 11.73 2.64
N GLN A 267 -19.61 11.56 1.32
CA GLN A 267 -19.40 10.28 0.64
C GLN A 267 -18.40 10.50 -0.48
N LEU A 268 -17.33 9.71 -0.46
CA LEU A 268 -16.28 9.74 -1.48
C LEU A 268 -16.30 8.42 -2.25
N ARG A 269 -16.34 8.50 -3.57
CA ARG A 269 -16.22 7.35 -4.48
C ARG A 269 -15.10 7.61 -5.47
N TYR A 270 -14.28 6.61 -5.66
CA TYR A 270 -13.22 6.60 -6.66
C TYR A 270 -13.19 5.23 -7.33
N ASP A 271 -13.03 5.20 -8.64
CA ASP A 271 -12.84 3.98 -9.44
C ASP A 271 -11.85 4.34 -10.56
N GLY A 272 -10.60 3.97 -10.39
CA GLY A 272 -9.54 4.39 -11.29
C GLY A 272 -8.17 3.84 -10.94
N ALA A 273 -7.14 4.46 -11.51
CA ALA A 273 -5.75 4.07 -11.32
C ALA A 273 -5.29 4.20 -9.85
N LEU A 274 -4.29 3.42 -9.46
CA LEU A 274 -3.73 3.41 -8.09
C LEU A 274 -3.08 4.75 -7.71
N ASP A 275 -2.67 5.54 -8.68
CA ASP A 275 -2.04 6.86 -8.49
C ASP A 275 -3.03 8.01 -8.27
N LEU A 276 -4.33 7.71 -8.19
CA LEU A 276 -5.41 8.64 -7.90
C LEU A 276 -5.57 9.78 -8.93
N ARG A 277 -5.19 9.55 -10.20
CA ARG A 277 -5.29 10.55 -11.27
C ARG A 277 -6.68 10.65 -11.90
N ASP A 278 -7.50 9.61 -11.74
CA ASP A 278 -8.82 9.58 -12.30
C ASP A 278 -9.83 10.42 -11.51
N ILE A 279 -11.03 10.54 -12.03
CA ILE A 279 -12.09 11.38 -11.45
C ILE A 279 -12.64 10.71 -10.18
N ALA A 280 -12.63 11.43 -9.08
CA ALA A 280 -13.33 11.10 -7.85
C ALA A 280 -14.69 11.81 -7.80
N GLN A 281 -15.67 11.18 -7.15
CA GLN A 281 -16.98 11.75 -6.86
C GLN A 281 -17.08 12.05 -5.37
N LEU A 282 -17.52 13.24 -5.02
CA LEU A 282 -17.69 13.70 -3.65
C LEU A 282 -19.12 14.24 -3.46
N GLN A 283 -19.81 13.66 -2.49
CA GLN A 283 -21.07 14.20 -2.01
C GLN A 283 -20.86 14.77 -0.62
N LEU A 284 -21.32 16.00 -0.38
CA LEU A 284 -21.28 16.64 0.92
C LEU A 284 -22.71 17.01 1.33
N GLN A 285 -22.99 16.90 2.62
CA GLN A 285 -24.28 17.35 3.16
C GLN A 285 -24.05 17.99 4.52
N ARG A 286 -24.65 19.17 4.70
CA ARG A 286 -24.72 19.85 5.98
C ARG A 286 -26.09 20.50 6.13
N ASP A 287 -26.85 20.08 7.14
CA ASP A 287 -28.25 20.47 7.33
C ASP A 287 -29.10 20.20 6.08
N ALA A 288 -29.72 21.23 5.49
CA ALA A 288 -30.52 21.13 4.26
C ALA A 288 -29.71 21.45 3.00
N THR A 289 -28.42 21.68 3.11
CA THR A 289 -27.53 21.97 1.99
C THR A 289 -26.82 20.71 1.53
N SER A 290 -26.83 20.46 0.24
CA SER A 290 -26.13 19.35 -0.39
C SER A 290 -25.24 19.83 -1.53
N PHE A 291 -24.10 19.19 -1.66
CA PHE A 291 -23.18 19.37 -2.76
C PHE A 291 -22.86 18.01 -3.39
N ASP A 292 -22.86 17.92 -4.71
CA ASP A 292 -22.47 16.76 -5.50
C ASP A 292 -21.42 17.21 -6.50
N GLY A 293 -20.21 16.67 -6.43
CA GLY A 293 -19.11 17.13 -7.26
C GLY A 293 -18.21 16.02 -7.74
N ARG A 294 -17.46 16.33 -8.80
CA ARG A 294 -16.44 15.48 -9.42
C ARG A 294 -15.15 16.27 -9.51
N PHE A 295 -14.03 15.62 -9.18
CA PHE A 295 -12.71 16.26 -9.17
C PHE A 295 -11.60 15.25 -9.40
N ARG A 296 -10.42 15.75 -9.76
CA ARG A 296 -9.18 14.97 -9.73
C ARG A 296 -8.35 15.40 -8.53
N LEU A 297 -7.96 14.42 -7.69
CA LEU A 297 -7.31 14.71 -6.40
C LEU A 297 -6.05 15.56 -6.56
N HIS A 298 -5.19 15.22 -7.53
CA HIS A 298 -3.93 15.96 -7.77
C HIS A 298 -4.15 17.43 -8.14
N GLU A 299 -5.25 17.75 -8.81
CA GLU A 299 -5.57 19.12 -9.21
C GLU A 299 -6.09 19.95 -8.03
N VAL A 300 -6.89 19.32 -7.16
CA VAL A 300 -7.34 19.96 -5.91
C VAL A 300 -6.15 20.20 -4.98
N LEU A 301 -5.22 19.26 -4.87
CA LEU A 301 -4.01 19.43 -4.09
C LEU A 301 -3.13 20.57 -4.65
N ALA A 302 -2.91 20.60 -5.96
CA ALA A 302 -2.18 21.70 -6.61
C ALA A 302 -2.84 23.07 -6.42
N TRP A 303 -4.17 23.13 -6.40
CA TRP A 303 -4.90 24.35 -6.11
C TRP A 303 -4.73 24.82 -4.66
N ILE A 304 -4.71 23.89 -3.70
CA ILE A 304 -4.42 24.17 -2.29
C ILE A 304 -2.99 24.72 -2.15
N ASP A 305 -2.01 24.07 -2.77
CA ASP A 305 -0.60 24.46 -2.74
C ASP A 305 -0.35 25.84 -3.36
N ALA A 306 -1.11 26.19 -4.41
CA ALA A 306 -1.09 27.51 -5.04
C ALA A 306 -1.75 28.62 -4.18
N GLY A 307 -2.16 28.32 -2.95
CA GLY A 307 -2.81 29.25 -2.04
C GLY A 307 -4.17 29.75 -2.52
N GLY A 308 -4.86 28.95 -3.33
CA GLY A 308 -6.19 29.30 -3.83
C GLY A 308 -6.17 30.53 -4.74
N ALA A 309 -5.17 30.66 -5.62
CA ALA A 309 -5.05 31.78 -6.58
C ALA A 309 -6.33 31.97 -7.41
N ASN A 310 -7.04 30.91 -7.73
CA ASN A 310 -8.41 30.95 -8.22
C ASN A 310 -9.37 30.81 -7.04
N PRO A 311 -10.44 31.64 -6.99
CA PRO A 311 -11.39 31.60 -5.86
C PRO A 311 -12.19 30.30 -5.77
N LEU A 312 -12.29 29.54 -6.86
CA LEU A 312 -12.99 28.26 -6.90
C LEU A 312 -11.98 27.10 -7.09
N PRO A 313 -12.13 26.02 -6.32
CA PRO A 313 -11.35 24.81 -6.54
C PRO A 313 -11.73 24.19 -7.89
N PRO A 314 -10.83 23.37 -8.50
CA PRO A 314 -11.08 22.69 -9.76
C PRO A 314 -12.03 21.49 -9.57
N ILE A 315 -13.28 21.79 -9.25
CA ILE A 315 -14.35 20.81 -8.96
C ILE A 315 -15.54 21.14 -9.83
N ASP A 316 -16.02 20.17 -10.58
CA ASP A 316 -17.29 20.27 -11.29
C ASP A 316 -18.40 19.74 -10.39
N GLY A 317 -19.53 20.45 -10.32
CA GLY A 317 -20.60 19.96 -9.43
C GLY A 317 -21.76 20.90 -9.27
N SER A 318 -22.71 20.47 -8.46
CA SER A 318 -23.91 21.26 -8.13
C SER A 318 -24.05 21.41 -6.62
N LEU A 319 -24.33 22.62 -6.18
CA LEU A 319 -24.70 22.98 -4.82
C LEU A 319 -26.18 23.30 -4.77
N ARG A 320 -26.92 22.66 -3.88
CA ARG A 320 -28.32 22.95 -3.60
C ARG A 320 -28.49 23.37 -2.16
N THR A 321 -29.12 24.52 -1.94
CA THR A 321 -29.40 25.04 -0.59
C THR A 321 -30.73 25.79 -0.57
N PRO A 322 -31.56 25.61 0.48
CA PRO A 322 -32.81 26.34 0.58
C PRO A 322 -32.60 27.83 0.84
N ARG A 323 -31.46 28.21 1.44
CA ARG A 323 -31.12 29.58 1.78
C ARG A 323 -29.60 29.79 1.73
N LEU A 324 -29.21 30.94 1.20
CA LEU A 324 -27.81 31.36 1.14
C LEU A 324 -27.73 32.87 1.31
N ASP A 325 -26.87 33.33 2.21
CA ASP A 325 -26.59 34.73 2.41
C ASP A 325 -25.21 35.07 1.82
N ILE A 326 -25.19 35.92 0.82
CA ILE A 326 -23.93 36.37 0.17
C ILE A 326 -23.91 37.89 0.19
N ALA A 327 -22.92 38.45 0.87
CA ALA A 327 -22.71 39.91 0.97
C ALA A 327 -23.97 40.67 1.45
N GLY A 328 -24.77 40.09 2.34
CA GLY A 328 -25.98 40.68 2.88
C GLY A 328 -27.23 40.51 2.01
N ALA A 329 -27.13 39.80 0.90
CA ALA A 329 -28.28 39.43 0.07
C ALA A 329 -28.75 38.02 0.43
N GLU A 330 -29.98 37.88 0.92
CA GLU A 330 -30.59 36.59 1.22
C GLU A 330 -31.23 35.99 -0.02
N LEU A 331 -30.72 34.83 -0.43
CA LEU A 331 -31.18 34.09 -1.60
C LEU A 331 -31.91 32.83 -1.16
N HIS A 332 -33.01 32.46 -1.79
CA HIS A 332 -33.82 31.30 -1.46
C HIS A 332 -33.91 30.32 -2.63
N GLY A 333 -33.91 29.01 -2.30
CA GLY A 333 -34.07 27.95 -3.30
C GLY A 333 -32.95 27.94 -4.36
N ILE A 334 -31.71 28.02 -3.91
CA ILE A 334 -30.51 28.17 -4.74
C ILE A 334 -30.05 26.83 -5.27
N GLU A 335 -29.76 26.80 -6.54
CA GLU A 335 -28.99 25.76 -7.23
C GLU A 335 -27.85 26.45 -7.98
N ILE A 336 -26.60 26.09 -7.65
CA ILE A 336 -25.40 26.63 -8.27
C ILE A 336 -24.72 25.48 -9.00
N GLU A 337 -24.53 25.62 -10.29
CA GLU A 337 -23.67 24.72 -11.06
C GLU A 337 -22.27 25.31 -11.15
N MET A 338 -21.29 24.49 -10.90
CA MET A 338 -19.86 24.81 -11.00
C MET A 338 -19.28 23.97 -12.12
N ASP A 339 -18.68 24.64 -13.09
CA ASP A 339 -17.99 24.02 -14.20
C ASP A 339 -16.55 24.54 -14.21
N SER A 340 -15.59 23.65 -14.11
CA SER A 340 -14.15 23.97 -14.14
C SER A 340 -13.66 24.32 -15.55
N GLY A 341 -14.53 24.29 -16.58
CA GLY A 341 -14.22 24.65 -17.97
C GLY A 341 -13.31 23.64 -18.67
N ARG A 342 -13.38 22.38 -18.27
CA ARG A 342 -12.62 21.30 -18.90
C ARG A 342 -13.50 20.52 -19.86
N ASP A 343 -12.97 20.32 -21.06
CA ASP A 343 -13.49 19.32 -21.98
C ASP A 343 -13.14 17.91 -21.42
N ASP A 344 -14.13 17.01 -21.41
CA ASP A 344 -14.04 15.59 -21.00
C ASP A 344 -13.03 14.77 -21.81
#